data_1ecd46ba70417632f0143a88f04ff5f0
#
_entry.id   1ecd46ba70417632f0143a88f04ff5f0
#
_cell.length_a   1.000
_cell.length_b   1.000
_cell.length_c   1.000
_cell.angle_alpha   90.00
_cell.angle_beta   90.00
_cell.angle_gamma   90.00
#
_symmetry.space_group_name_H-M   'P 1'
#
loop_
_entity.id
_entity.type
_entity.pdbx_description
1 polymer ?
#
loop_
_entity_poly.entity_id
_entity_poly.type
_entity_poly.pdbx_seq_one_letter_code
_entity_poly.pdbx_strand_id
1 'polypeptide(L)'
;GDVYKRQDLHAHHFDLVIDLQMIAKSGLISFLSGGRKKIGYNDAREGSFLFSKPISGPHKHGHIIEQHLDVMRYIGCPVDKIEFPLHVLTDEMETVTKLLEEYNVKSPYVVLVPGTRGGRKKWPIESWGALAKKLAEDKIFCLIAGTPNEMGMGKTIKKISPTPYTVNLMGKTNLLELVALEKKAALHISGDTGPLHIANAVHTPIIALFGPTLPDRSGPYG
;
A
#
# COMPACT_ATOMS: atom_id res chain seq x y z
N GLY A 1 -8.14 26.91 -4.97
CA GLY A 1 -7.26 26.06 -4.15
C GLY A 1 -5.85 25.91 -4.73
N ASP A 2 -5.68 25.82 -6.05
CA ASP A 2 -4.38 25.46 -6.62
C ASP A 2 -3.38 26.63 -6.70
N VAL A 3 -3.86 27.87 -6.78
CA VAL A 3 -3.00 29.07 -6.80
C VAL A 3 -2.29 29.26 -5.45
N TYR A 4 -3.00 29.07 -4.35
CA TYR A 4 -2.43 29.18 -3.00
C TYR A 4 -1.38 28.07 -2.73
N LYS A 5 -1.62 26.86 -3.17
CA LYS A 5 -0.65 25.75 -3.08
C LYS A 5 0.63 26.04 -3.88
N ARG A 6 0.53 26.69 -5.04
CA ARG A 6 1.69 27.10 -5.82
C ARG A 6 2.51 28.17 -5.11
N GLN A 7 1.84 29.20 -4.55
CA GLN A 7 2.52 30.27 -3.81
C GLN A 7 3.23 29.72 -2.57
N ASP A 8 2.56 28.83 -1.85
CA ASP A 8 3.12 28.14 -0.69
C ASP A 8 4.37 27.32 -1.07
N LEU A 9 4.27 26.45 -2.08
CA LEU A 9 5.41 25.66 -2.56
C LEU A 9 6.60 26.55 -3.02
N HIS A 10 6.32 27.66 -3.70
CA HIS A 10 7.37 28.56 -4.20
C HIS A 10 8.05 29.34 -3.08
N ALA A 11 7.32 29.65 -2.00
CA ALA A 11 7.84 30.36 -0.84
C ALA A 11 8.88 29.55 -0.04
N HIS A 12 8.91 28.25 -0.18
CA HIS A 12 9.85 27.37 0.51
C HIS A 12 11.29 27.40 -0.06
N HIS A 13 11.48 27.94 -1.28
CA HIS A 13 12.80 28.07 -1.93
C HIS A 13 13.64 26.77 -1.91
N PHE A 14 13.05 25.66 -2.34
CA PHE A 14 13.72 24.36 -2.33
C PHE A 14 15.01 24.34 -3.14
N ASP A 15 16.10 23.85 -2.55
CA ASP A 15 17.35 23.62 -3.29
C ASP A 15 17.28 22.41 -4.21
N LEU A 16 16.55 21.36 -3.78
CA LEU A 16 16.37 20.12 -4.51
C LEU A 16 14.92 19.65 -4.44
N VAL A 17 14.36 19.29 -5.57
CA VAL A 17 13.06 18.63 -5.72
C VAL A 17 13.26 17.28 -6.38
N ILE A 18 12.74 16.22 -5.76
CA ILE A 18 12.84 14.85 -6.24
C ILE A 18 11.45 14.38 -6.66
N ASP A 19 11.26 14.11 -7.95
CA ASP A 19 10.03 13.52 -8.49
C ASP A 19 10.21 12.02 -8.64
N LEU A 20 9.67 11.25 -7.67
CA LEU A 20 9.71 9.79 -7.70
C LEU A 20 8.56 9.17 -8.51
N GLN A 21 7.52 9.94 -8.81
CA GLN A 21 6.37 9.43 -9.55
C GLN A 21 6.56 9.50 -11.07
N MET A 22 7.31 10.50 -11.55
CA MET A 22 7.71 10.70 -12.95
C MET A 22 6.54 10.63 -13.95
N ILE A 23 5.41 11.28 -13.65
CA ILE A 23 4.26 11.48 -14.54
C ILE A 23 4.06 12.98 -14.78
N ALA A 24 3.27 13.38 -15.80
CA ALA A 24 3.06 14.78 -16.15
C ALA A 24 2.59 15.63 -14.94
N LYS A 25 1.68 15.08 -14.11
CA LYS A 25 1.13 15.78 -12.95
C LYS A 25 2.18 16.07 -11.89
N SER A 26 3.01 15.11 -11.53
CA SER A 26 4.08 15.29 -10.53
C SER A 26 5.20 16.17 -11.09
N GLY A 27 5.54 16.02 -12.37
CA GLY A 27 6.50 16.88 -13.06
C GLY A 27 6.05 18.34 -13.05
N LEU A 28 4.77 18.63 -13.32
CA LEU A 28 4.23 19.98 -13.24
C LEU A 28 4.32 20.55 -11.82
N ILE A 29 4.02 19.77 -10.79
CA ILE A 29 4.18 20.19 -9.39
C ILE A 29 5.64 20.50 -9.09
N SER A 30 6.55 19.62 -9.52
CA SER A 30 8.00 19.82 -9.41
C SER A 30 8.44 21.13 -10.09
N PHE A 31 7.94 21.42 -11.28
CA PHE A 31 8.20 22.68 -11.99
C PHE A 31 7.69 23.89 -11.22
N LEU A 32 6.43 23.85 -10.79
CA LEU A 32 5.78 24.96 -10.08
C LEU A 32 6.34 25.22 -8.67
N SER A 33 7.05 24.26 -8.08
CA SER A 33 7.72 24.45 -6.79
C SER A 33 8.86 25.48 -6.83
N GLY A 34 9.37 25.83 -8.02
CA GLY A 34 10.47 26.76 -8.16
C GLY A 34 11.84 26.23 -7.71
N GLY A 35 11.95 24.95 -7.34
CA GLY A 35 13.18 24.36 -6.82
C GLY A 35 14.37 24.53 -7.77
N ARG A 36 15.56 24.77 -7.22
CA ARG A 36 16.80 25.06 -7.99
C ARG A 36 17.25 23.87 -8.82
N LYS A 37 17.21 22.67 -8.26
CA LYS A 37 17.48 21.40 -8.97
C LYS A 37 16.21 20.54 -8.91
N LYS A 38 15.88 19.92 -10.02
CA LYS A 38 14.72 19.00 -10.13
C LYS A 38 15.21 17.73 -10.79
N ILE A 39 15.08 16.61 -10.09
CA ILE A 39 15.53 15.29 -10.57
C ILE A 39 14.43 14.25 -10.39
N GLY A 40 14.49 13.20 -11.18
CA GLY A 40 13.62 12.05 -11.05
C GLY A 40 14.23 10.85 -11.77
N TYR A 41 13.70 9.66 -11.52
CA TYR A 41 14.23 8.46 -12.15
C TYR A 41 13.87 8.40 -13.65
N ASN A 42 14.72 7.77 -14.46
CA ASN A 42 14.54 7.67 -15.93
C ASN A 42 13.47 6.61 -16.32
N ASP A 43 12.33 6.66 -15.67
CA ASP A 43 11.10 5.97 -16.09
C ASP A 43 9.99 7.00 -16.39
N ALA A 44 10.43 8.14 -16.92
CA ALA A 44 9.60 9.30 -17.21
C ALA A 44 8.48 8.97 -18.18
N ARG A 45 7.24 9.18 -17.74
CA ARG A 45 6.02 8.99 -18.53
C ARG A 45 5.36 10.32 -18.80
N GLU A 46 4.51 10.36 -19.82
CA GLU A 46 3.66 11.51 -20.11
C GLU A 46 4.44 12.83 -20.27
N GLY A 47 5.72 12.78 -20.69
CA GLY A 47 6.53 13.98 -20.88
C GLY A 47 7.10 14.59 -19.60
N SER A 48 7.07 13.91 -18.45
CA SER A 48 7.58 14.45 -17.17
C SER A 48 9.07 14.81 -17.19
N PHE A 49 9.85 14.24 -18.12
CA PHE A 49 11.25 14.59 -18.36
C PHE A 49 11.46 16.08 -18.76
N LEU A 50 10.42 16.76 -19.21
CA LEU A 50 10.47 18.19 -19.50
C LEU A 50 10.56 19.05 -18.22
N PHE A 51 10.15 18.54 -17.10
CA PHE A 51 10.04 19.25 -15.83
C PHE A 51 11.13 18.88 -14.81
N SER A 52 11.67 17.67 -14.89
CA SER A 52 12.69 17.16 -13.99
C SER A 52 13.77 16.43 -14.76
N LYS A 53 15.05 16.65 -14.41
CA LYS A 53 16.17 15.98 -15.06
C LYS A 53 16.07 14.47 -14.77
N PRO A 54 15.93 13.61 -15.78
CA PRO A 54 15.93 12.18 -15.57
C PRO A 54 17.34 11.70 -15.20
N ILE A 55 17.41 10.90 -14.14
CA ILE A 55 18.63 10.17 -13.74
C ILE A 55 18.42 8.68 -13.96
N SER A 56 19.50 7.96 -14.16
CA SER A 56 19.50 6.50 -14.24
C SER A 56 20.49 5.92 -13.26
N GLY A 57 20.19 4.73 -12.76
CA GLY A 57 21.08 3.95 -11.92
C GLY A 57 21.14 2.50 -12.39
N PRO A 58 21.88 1.65 -11.67
CA PRO A 58 22.07 0.24 -12.04
C PRO A 58 20.77 -0.57 -12.04
N HIS A 59 19.73 -0.11 -11.33
CA HIS A 59 18.48 -0.86 -11.14
C HIS A 59 17.35 -0.42 -12.08
N LYS A 60 17.67 0.11 -13.27
CA LYS A 60 16.71 0.64 -14.25
C LYS A 60 15.58 -0.34 -14.61
N HIS A 61 15.83 -1.64 -14.59
CA HIS A 61 14.85 -2.68 -14.89
C HIS A 61 14.48 -3.52 -13.66
N GLY A 62 14.94 -3.11 -12.48
CA GLY A 62 14.67 -3.78 -11.21
C GLY A 62 13.40 -3.28 -10.52
N HIS A 63 13.32 -3.63 -9.25
CA HIS A 63 12.21 -3.25 -8.38
C HIS A 63 12.12 -1.72 -8.22
N ILE A 64 10.91 -1.18 -8.13
CA ILE A 64 10.68 0.27 -8.05
C ILE A 64 11.36 0.92 -6.83
N ILE A 65 11.49 0.21 -5.72
CA ILE A 65 12.21 0.68 -4.53
C ILE A 65 13.68 0.89 -4.86
N GLU A 66 14.33 -0.05 -5.53
CA GLU A 66 15.73 0.10 -5.93
C GLU A 66 15.93 1.26 -6.92
N GLN A 67 14.97 1.48 -7.82
CA GLN A 67 15.00 2.63 -8.71
C GLN A 67 14.92 3.95 -7.91
N HIS A 68 14.06 4.02 -6.90
CA HIS A 68 13.99 5.20 -6.01
C HIS A 68 15.26 5.37 -5.18
N LEU A 69 15.87 4.29 -4.73
CA LEU A 69 17.15 4.33 -4.00
C LEU A 69 18.33 4.74 -4.90
N ASP A 70 18.28 4.45 -6.20
CA ASP A 70 19.25 4.97 -7.16
C ASP A 70 19.24 6.51 -7.22
N VAL A 71 18.08 7.15 -7.01
CA VAL A 71 17.99 8.62 -6.89
C VAL A 71 18.78 9.10 -5.66
N MET A 72 18.64 8.39 -4.53
CA MET A 72 19.37 8.71 -3.31
C MET A 72 20.90 8.54 -3.51
N ARG A 73 21.32 7.43 -4.12
CA ARG A 73 22.72 7.17 -4.48
C ARG A 73 23.28 8.26 -5.39
N TYR A 74 22.49 8.71 -6.37
CA TYR A 74 22.88 9.77 -7.30
C TYR A 74 23.16 11.11 -6.61
N ILE A 75 22.45 11.45 -5.54
CA ILE A 75 22.69 12.68 -4.76
C ILE A 75 23.71 12.50 -3.63
N GLY A 76 24.36 11.32 -3.56
CA GLY A 76 25.41 11.05 -2.58
C GLY A 76 24.93 10.55 -1.22
N CYS A 77 23.64 10.20 -1.08
CA CYS A 77 23.15 9.57 0.15
C CYS A 77 23.56 8.09 0.18
N PRO A 78 24.21 7.62 1.26
CA PRO A 78 24.50 6.20 1.43
C PRO A 78 23.17 5.41 1.57
N VAL A 79 23.14 4.21 0.98
CA VAL A 79 22.02 3.27 1.11
C VAL A 79 22.59 1.94 1.59
N ASP A 80 22.79 1.85 2.89
CA ASP A 80 23.40 0.68 3.53
C ASP A 80 22.36 -0.34 3.97
N LYS A 81 21.15 0.12 4.30
CA LYS A 81 20.05 -0.71 4.77
C LYS A 81 18.73 -0.23 4.21
N ILE A 82 17.89 -1.15 3.80
CA ILE A 82 16.51 -0.85 3.37
C ILE A 82 15.57 -1.22 4.51
N GLU A 83 14.85 -0.24 5.01
CA GLU A 83 13.90 -0.39 6.09
C GLU A 83 12.58 0.30 5.75
N PHE A 84 11.50 -0.27 6.25
CA PHE A 84 10.15 0.32 6.19
C PHE A 84 9.76 0.73 7.61
N PRO A 85 10.11 1.95 8.07
CA PRO A 85 9.92 2.36 9.46
C PRO A 85 8.45 2.67 9.76
N LEU A 86 7.61 1.66 9.68
CA LEU A 86 6.20 1.75 10.00
C LEU A 86 5.98 1.25 11.43
N HIS A 87 5.78 2.19 12.34
CA HIS A 87 5.55 1.90 13.74
C HIS A 87 4.06 1.77 14.04
N VAL A 88 3.72 0.80 14.87
CA VAL A 88 2.39 0.67 15.43
C VAL A 88 2.31 1.50 16.71
N LEU A 89 1.36 2.41 16.77
CA LEU A 89 1.14 3.23 17.96
C LEU A 89 0.31 2.47 18.99
N THR A 90 0.47 2.82 20.26
CA THR A 90 -0.20 2.14 21.37
C THR A 90 -1.73 2.27 21.28
N ASP A 91 -2.22 3.47 20.97
CA ASP A 91 -3.65 3.78 20.90
C ASP A 91 -4.36 2.96 19.81
N GLU A 92 -3.72 2.84 18.63
CA GLU A 92 -4.25 2.02 17.53
C GLU A 92 -4.23 0.53 17.89
N MET A 93 -3.20 0.08 18.59
CA MET A 93 -3.12 -1.30 19.06
C MET A 93 -4.23 -1.64 20.07
N GLU A 94 -4.53 -0.72 20.99
CA GLU A 94 -5.64 -0.87 21.92
C GLU A 94 -7.00 -0.86 21.21
N THR A 95 -7.18 0.07 20.27
CA THR A 95 -8.40 0.17 19.47
C THR A 95 -8.66 -1.11 18.69
N VAL A 96 -7.64 -1.65 18.03
CA VAL A 96 -7.75 -2.91 17.30
C VAL A 96 -7.99 -4.08 18.24
N THR A 97 -7.39 -4.10 19.44
CA THR A 97 -7.64 -5.16 20.42
C THR A 97 -9.11 -5.16 20.85
N LYS A 98 -9.68 -4.00 21.18
CA LYS A 98 -11.11 -3.87 21.52
C LYS A 98 -12.02 -4.29 20.36
N LEU A 99 -11.64 -3.92 19.12
CA LEU A 99 -12.38 -4.32 17.92
C LEU A 99 -12.37 -5.85 17.75
N LEU A 100 -11.24 -6.52 17.95
CA LEU A 100 -11.15 -7.98 17.89
C LEU A 100 -11.97 -8.66 18.98
N GLU A 101 -11.99 -8.11 20.19
CA GLU A 101 -12.82 -8.57 21.31
C GLU A 101 -14.32 -8.43 21.01
N GLU A 102 -14.77 -7.30 20.44
CA GLU A 102 -16.16 -7.07 20.03
C GLU A 102 -16.68 -8.19 19.11
N TYR A 103 -15.81 -8.66 18.18
CA TYR A 103 -16.15 -9.72 17.24
C TYR A 103 -15.77 -11.12 17.73
N ASN A 104 -15.32 -11.27 18.98
CA ASN A 104 -14.83 -12.53 19.56
C ASN A 104 -13.74 -13.21 18.72
N VAL A 105 -12.91 -12.41 18.03
CA VAL A 105 -11.81 -12.91 17.22
C VAL A 105 -10.70 -13.41 18.11
N LYS A 106 -10.26 -14.66 17.86
CA LYS A 106 -9.10 -15.25 18.53
C LYS A 106 -7.93 -15.35 17.55
N SER A 107 -6.73 -15.22 18.08
CA SER A 107 -5.50 -15.44 17.31
C SER A 107 -5.23 -16.95 17.20
N PRO A 108 -4.66 -17.43 16.08
CA PRO A 108 -4.27 -16.66 14.91
C PRO A 108 -5.45 -16.30 13.99
N TYR A 109 -5.32 -15.21 13.23
CA TYR A 109 -6.30 -14.83 12.21
C TYR A 109 -5.63 -14.40 10.90
N VAL A 110 -6.40 -14.45 9.83
CA VAL A 110 -5.99 -14.07 8.47
C VAL A 110 -6.70 -12.76 8.08
N VAL A 111 -5.97 -11.80 7.53
CA VAL A 111 -6.55 -10.59 6.95
C VAL A 111 -6.74 -10.77 5.44
N LEU A 112 -7.96 -10.58 4.97
CA LEU A 112 -8.32 -10.63 3.55
C LEU A 112 -8.63 -9.22 3.05
N VAL A 113 -7.90 -8.75 2.03
CA VAL A 113 -8.17 -7.45 1.40
C VAL A 113 -8.55 -7.66 -0.07
N PRO A 114 -9.86 -7.82 -0.35
CA PRO A 114 -10.35 -8.11 -1.70
C PRO A 114 -10.38 -6.88 -2.62
N GLY A 115 -10.32 -5.66 -2.04
CA GLY A 115 -10.36 -4.41 -2.76
C GLY A 115 -9.05 -4.12 -3.49
N THR A 116 -9.14 -3.63 -4.73
CA THR A 116 -7.99 -3.11 -5.49
C THR A 116 -8.44 -2.05 -6.48
N ARG A 117 -7.53 -1.12 -6.80
CA ARG A 117 -7.78 -0.14 -7.86
C ARG A 117 -7.64 -0.81 -9.23
N GLY A 118 -8.65 -0.66 -10.08
CA GLY A 118 -8.66 -1.19 -11.44
C GLY A 118 -9.28 -2.58 -11.58
N GLY A 119 -10.26 -2.70 -12.48
CA GLY A 119 -11.08 -3.91 -12.63
C GLY A 119 -10.31 -5.19 -13.00
N ARG A 120 -9.24 -5.05 -13.80
CA ARG A 120 -8.42 -6.19 -14.26
C ARG A 120 -7.54 -6.83 -13.19
N LYS A 121 -7.36 -6.18 -12.03
CA LYS A 121 -6.58 -6.70 -10.89
C LYS A 121 -7.44 -7.42 -9.86
N LYS A 122 -8.76 -7.43 -10.05
CA LYS A 122 -9.71 -7.99 -9.08
C LYS A 122 -9.82 -9.49 -9.22
N TRP A 123 -9.54 -10.21 -8.14
CA TRP A 123 -9.95 -11.60 -8.03
C TRP A 123 -11.46 -11.66 -7.80
N PRO A 124 -12.19 -12.61 -8.41
CA PRO A 124 -13.65 -12.69 -8.28
C PRO A 124 -14.12 -12.73 -6.83
N ILE A 125 -15.21 -12.02 -6.53
CA ILE A 125 -15.70 -11.91 -5.15
C ILE A 125 -16.17 -13.27 -4.60
N GLU A 126 -16.67 -14.12 -5.48
CA GLU A 126 -17.08 -15.48 -5.18
C GLU A 126 -15.89 -16.32 -4.72
N SER A 127 -14.71 -16.12 -5.32
CA SER A 127 -13.46 -16.80 -4.95
C SER A 127 -12.98 -16.36 -3.56
N TRP A 128 -13.11 -15.06 -3.24
CA TRP A 128 -12.85 -14.57 -1.89
C TRP A 128 -13.80 -15.19 -0.86
N GLY A 129 -15.09 -15.33 -1.21
CA GLY A 129 -16.08 -15.98 -0.37
C GLY A 129 -15.78 -17.47 -0.16
N ALA A 130 -15.39 -18.18 -1.22
CA ALA A 130 -15.00 -19.59 -1.15
C ALA A 130 -13.74 -19.79 -0.29
N LEU A 131 -12.73 -18.90 -0.41
CA LEU A 131 -11.55 -18.92 0.43
C LEU A 131 -11.90 -18.72 1.91
N ALA A 132 -12.70 -17.69 2.21
CA ALA A 132 -13.14 -17.41 3.58
C ALA A 132 -13.92 -18.60 4.17
N LYS A 133 -14.76 -19.26 3.37
CA LYS A 133 -15.50 -20.45 3.78
C LYS A 133 -14.55 -21.61 4.11
N LYS A 134 -13.57 -21.89 3.27
CA LYS A 134 -12.57 -22.95 3.52
C LYS A 134 -11.78 -22.71 4.80
N LEU A 135 -11.28 -21.48 5.01
CA LEU A 135 -10.56 -21.13 6.23
C LEU A 135 -11.45 -21.26 7.47
N ALA A 136 -12.73 -20.91 7.35
CA ALA A 136 -13.70 -21.05 8.43
C ALA A 136 -14.02 -22.52 8.78
N GLU A 137 -13.97 -23.45 7.82
CA GLU A 137 -14.08 -24.89 8.05
C GLU A 137 -12.96 -25.41 8.96
N ASP A 138 -11.76 -24.82 8.81
CA ASP A 138 -10.59 -25.10 9.67
C ASP A 138 -10.57 -24.25 10.96
N LYS A 139 -11.68 -23.55 11.27
CA LYS A 139 -11.84 -22.65 12.42
C LYS A 139 -10.82 -21.49 12.46
N ILE A 140 -10.33 -21.06 11.31
CA ILE A 140 -9.44 -19.92 11.16
C ILE A 140 -10.28 -18.66 10.96
N PHE A 141 -10.03 -17.64 11.79
CA PHE A 141 -10.68 -16.35 11.63
C PHE A 141 -10.19 -15.63 10.37
N CYS A 142 -11.14 -15.18 9.54
CA CYS A 142 -10.92 -14.36 8.35
C CYS A 142 -11.48 -12.96 8.57
N LEU A 143 -10.64 -11.97 8.64
CA LEU A 143 -11.01 -10.58 8.82
C LEU A 143 -10.98 -9.88 7.45
N ILE A 144 -12.13 -9.47 6.95
CA ILE A 144 -12.26 -8.82 5.66
C ILE A 144 -12.05 -7.33 5.88
N ALA A 145 -10.90 -6.79 5.48
CA ALA A 145 -10.54 -5.38 5.61
C ALA A 145 -10.68 -4.63 4.28
N GLY A 146 -10.96 -3.34 4.38
CA GLY A 146 -11.12 -2.47 3.22
C GLY A 146 -11.78 -1.15 3.57
N THR A 147 -11.93 -0.29 2.57
CA THR A 147 -12.53 1.04 2.71
C THR A 147 -14.05 0.98 2.87
N PRO A 148 -14.70 2.04 3.41
CA PRO A 148 -16.15 2.12 3.48
C PRO A 148 -16.85 1.95 2.12
N ASN A 149 -16.21 2.42 1.03
CA ASN A 149 -16.76 2.30 -0.32
C ASN A 149 -16.79 0.84 -0.83
N GLU A 150 -16.05 -0.06 -0.20
CA GLU A 150 -15.96 -1.48 -0.54
C GLU A 150 -16.85 -2.37 0.34
N MET A 151 -17.65 -1.77 1.22
CA MET A 151 -18.51 -2.50 2.17
C MET A 151 -19.43 -3.54 1.52
N GLY A 152 -19.86 -3.29 0.28
CA GLY A 152 -20.65 -4.25 -0.50
C GLY A 152 -19.92 -5.57 -0.75
N MET A 153 -18.59 -5.53 -0.97
CA MET A 153 -17.78 -6.72 -1.16
C MET A 153 -17.73 -7.56 0.13
N GLY A 154 -17.48 -6.91 1.27
CA GLY A 154 -17.47 -7.58 2.56
C GLY A 154 -18.80 -8.25 2.91
N LYS A 155 -19.94 -7.58 2.60
CA LYS A 155 -21.27 -8.18 2.77
C LYS A 155 -21.47 -9.41 1.89
N THR A 156 -21.01 -9.38 0.64
CA THR A 156 -21.09 -10.52 -0.28
C THR A 156 -20.27 -11.70 0.20
N ILE A 157 -19.00 -11.47 0.62
CA ILE A 157 -18.15 -12.52 1.18
C ILE A 157 -18.79 -13.14 2.44
N LYS A 158 -19.29 -12.29 3.35
CA LYS A 158 -19.98 -12.75 4.56
C LYS A 158 -21.24 -13.56 4.25
N LYS A 159 -21.96 -13.24 3.16
CA LYS A 159 -23.13 -14.02 2.70
C LYS A 159 -22.73 -15.40 2.18
N ILE A 160 -21.57 -15.52 1.51
CA ILE A 160 -21.06 -16.81 1.01
C ILE A 160 -20.50 -17.66 2.17
N SER A 161 -19.88 -17.02 3.16
CA SER A 161 -19.34 -17.67 4.37
C SER A 161 -20.00 -17.13 5.64
N PRO A 162 -21.24 -17.52 5.95
CA PRO A 162 -22.04 -16.97 7.06
C PRO A 162 -21.68 -17.62 8.41
N THR A 163 -20.39 -17.64 8.74
CA THR A 163 -19.87 -18.26 9.97
C THR A 163 -19.31 -17.21 10.94
N PRO A 164 -19.19 -17.48 12.24
CA PRO A 164 -18.55 -16.56 13.17
C PRO A 164 -17.07 -16.30 12.84
N TYR A 165 -16.42 -17.24 12.15
CA TYR A 165 -15.02 -17.11 11.75
C TYR A 165 -14.79 -16.13 10.57
N THR A 166 -15.83 -15.72 9.87
CA THR A 166 -15.73 -14.72 8.80
C THR A 166 -16.26 -13.37 9.32
N VAL A 167 -15.37 -12.43 9.56
CA VAL A 167 -15.69 -11.13 10.15
C VAL A 167 -15.50 -10.02 9.12
N ASN A 168 -16.55 -9.22 8.91
CA ASN A 168 -16.48 -8.08 8.00
C ASN A 168 -16.08 -6.82 8.77
N LEU A 169 -14.84 -6.38 8.60
CA LEU A 169 -14.27 -5.16 9.17
C LEU A 169 -14.13 -4.01 8.14
N MET A 170 -14.73 -4.13 6.95
CA MET A 170 -14.68 -3.06 5.95
C MET A 170 -15.25 -1.75 6.50
N GLY A 171 -14.43 -0.68 6.42
CA GLY A 171 -14.77 0.64 6.97
C GLY A 171 -14.72 0.75 8.49
N LYS A 172 -14.24 -0.27 9.18
CA LYS A 172 -14.12 -0.29 10.64
C LYS A 172 -12.72 0.10 11.15
N THR A 173 -11.76 0.21 10.26
CA THR A 173 -10.39 0.62 10.59
C THR A 173 -9.96 1.79 9.71
N ASN A 174 -9.26 2.72 10.31
CA ASN A 174 -8.45 3.72 9.59
C ASN A 174 -7.10 3.10 9.17
N LEU A 175 -6.23 3.89 8.55
CA LEU A 175 -4.97 3.38 8.02
C LEU A 175 -3.99 2.93 9.12
N LEU A 176 -3.92 3.65 10.23
CA LEU A 176 -3.03 3.31 11.36
C LEU A 176 -3.54 2.09 12.13
N GLU A 177 -4.84 1.99 12.30
CA GLU A 177 -5.48 0.79 12.86
C GLU A 177 -5.31 -0.43 11.96
N LEU A 178 -5.29 -0.25 10.61
CA LEU A 178 -4.94 -1.34 9.69
C LEU A 178 -3.50 -1.81 9.91
N VAL A 179 -2.55 -0.91 10.16
CA VAL A 179 -1.16 -1.28 10.51
C VAL A 179 -1.12 -2.15 11.77
N ALA A 180 -1.89 -1.78 12.80
CA ALA A 180 -1.98 -2.54 14.04
C ALA A 180 -2.66 -3.92 13.83
N LEU A 181 -3.70 -3.98 12.99
CA LEU A 181 -4.37 -5.22 12.61
C LEU A 181 -3.42 -6.17 11.88
N GLU A 182 -2.68 -5.65 10.89
CA GLU A 182 -1.70 -6.43 10.12
C GLU A 182 -0.56 -6.94 11.01
N LYS A 183 -0.05 -6.13 11.93
CA LYS A 183 1.03 -6.54 12.84
C LYS A 183 0.68 -7.77 13.71
N LYS A 184 -0.59 -7.96 14.02
CA LYS A 184 -1.09 -9.12 14.79
C LYS A 184 -1.57 -10.28 13.91
N ALA A 185 -1.69 -10.09 12.60
CA ALA A 185 -2.17 -11.11 11.69
C ALA A 185 -1.15 -12.24 11.50
N ALA A 186 -1.64 -13.47 11.41
CA ALA A 186 -0.82 -14.62 11.04
C ALA A 186 -0.52 -14.67 9.54
N LEU A 187 -1.41 -14.07 8.73
CA LEU A 187 -1.29 -14.04 7.27
C LEU A 187 -2.13 -12.89 6.70
N HIS A 188 -1.57 -12.20 5.72
CA HIS A 188 -2.27 -11.26 4.86
C HIS A 188 -2.49 -11.86 3.46
N ILE A 189 -3.69 -11.74 2.91
CA ILE A 189 -3.99 -12.16 1.54
C ILE A 189 -4.66 -11.01 0.81
N SER A 190 -4.06 -10.54 -0.28
CA SER A 190 -4.64 -9.48 -1.11
C SER A 190 -4.16 -9.52 -2.55
N GLY A 191 -4.75 -8.69 -3.40
CA GLY A 191 -4.17 -8.33 -4.69
C GLY A 191 -3.04 -7.30 -4.54
N ASP A 192 -2.50 -6.84 -5.68
CA ASP A 192 -1.56 -5.72 -5.75
C ASP A 192 -2.27 -4.42 -5.33
N THR A 193 -2.11 -4.03 -4.05
CA THR A 193 -2.82 -2.92 -3.40
C THR A 193 -1.99 -2.34 -2.24
N GLY A 194 -2.35 -1.13 -1.77
CA GLY A 194 -1.64 -0.46 -0.67
C GLY A 194 -1.52 -1.29 0.62
N PRO A 195 -2.58 -1.92 1.12
CA PRO A 195 -2.52 -2.82 2.27
C PRO A 195 -1.48 -3.93 2.19
N LEU A 196 -1.19 -4.46 0.99
CA LEU A 196 -0.13 -5.44 0.76
C LEU A 196 1.24 -4.92 1.24
N HIS A 197 1.54 -3.66 0.92
CA HIS A 197 2.81 -3.05 1.31
C HIS A 197 2.84 -2.68 2.80
N ILE A 198 1.68 -2.40 3.41
CA ILE A 198 1.57 -2.24 4.86
C ILE A 198 1.90 -3.55 5.56
N ALA A 199 1.28 -4.65 5.16
CA ALA A 199 1.56 -5.97 5.71
C ALA A 199 3.05 -6.34 5.58
N ASN A 200 3.66 -6.05 4.41
CA ASN A 200 5.09 -6.24 4.20
C ASN A 200 5.94 -5.40 5.18
N ALA A 201 5.60 -4.12 5.35
CA ALA A 201 6.36 -3.21 6.19
C ALA A 201 6.34 -3.60 7.70
N VAL A 202 5.29 -4.29 8.14
CA VAL A 202 5.18 -4.79 9.53
C VAL A 202 5.59 -6.26 9.66
N HIS A 203 6.13 -6.85 8.59
CA HIS A 203 6.61 -8.24 8.53
C HIS A 203 5.53 -9.30 8.76
N THR A 204 4.31 -9.03 8.36
CA THR A 204 3.25 -10.03 8.32
C THR A 204 3.49 -10.98 7.15
N PRO A 205 3.38 -12.31 7.30
CA PRO A 205 3.41 -13.24 6.18
C PRO A 205 2.36 -12.88 5.12
N ILE A 206 2.70 -13.00 3.83
CA ILE A 206 1.87 -12.49 2.73
C ILE A 206 1.63 -13.56 1.67
N ILE A 207 0.39 -13.62 1.18
CA ILE A 207 0.04 -14.19 -0.12
C ILE A 207 -0.50 -13.07 -1.01
N ALA A 208 0.26 -12.72 -2.04
CA ALA A 208 -0.09 -11.65 -2.96
C ALA A 208 -0.59 -12.21 -4.30
N LEU A 209 -1.78 -11.78 -4.72
CA LEU A 209 -2.40 -12.19 -5.98
C LEU A 209 -2.09 -11.15 -7.05
N PHE A 210 -1.22 -11.51 -8.00
CA PHE A 210 -0.89 -10.66 -9.13
C PHE A 210 -1.64 -11.10 -10.39
N GLY A 211 -2.11 -10.13 -11.16
CA GLY A 211 -2.71 -10.31 -12.47
C GLY A 211 -1.85 -9.61 -13.54
N PRO A 212 -2.28 -8.44 -14.04
CA PRO A 212 -1.57 -7.75 -15.12
C PRO A 212 -0.31 -6.99 -14.69
N THR A 213 -0.02 -6.91 -13.39
CA THR A 213 1.17 -6.26 -12.83
C THR A 213 2.27 -7.27 -12.54
N LEU A 214 3.52 -6.83 -12.69
CA LEU A 214 4.70 -7.68 -12.48
C LEU A 214 5.12 -7.62 -11.01
N PRO A 215 5.13 -8.74 -10.27
CA PRO A 215 5.56 -8.77 -8.88
C PRO A 215 7.01 -8.32 -8.71
N ASP A 216 7.90 -8.69 -9.63
CA ASP A 216 9.32 -8.32 -9.59
C ASP A 216 9.55 -6.80 -9.67
N ARG A 217 8.59 -6.06 -10.20
CA ARG A 217 8.68 -4.59 -10.30
C ARG A 217 8.12 -3.88 -9.08
N SER A 218 6.99 -4.32 -8.57
CA SER A 218 6.21 -3.58 -7.56
C SER A 218 5.56 -4.47 -6.50
N GLY A 219 6.03 -5.69 -6.33
CA GLY A 219 5.56 -6.59 -5.29
C GLY A 219 6.07 -6.20 -3.89
N PRO A 220 5.78 -7.01 -2.87
CA PRO A 220 6.42 -6.90 -1.57
C PRO A 220 7.93 -6.98 -1.71
N TYR A 221 8.65 -6.13 -0.99
CA TYR A 221 10.10 -6.04 -1.05
C TYR A 221 10.73 -6.52 0.26
N GLY A 222 11.65 -7.48 0.20
CA GLY A 222 12.33 -8.05 1.36
C GLY A 222 12.56 -9.53 1.21
#